data_f70157a709d776706a2d9edb9bb82e0e
#
_entry.id   f70157a709d776706a2d9edb9bb82e0e
#
_cell.length_a   1.000
_cell.length_b   1.000
_cell.length_c   1.000
_cell.angle_alpha   90.00
_cell.angle_beta   90.00
_cell.angle_gamma   90.00
#
_symmetry.space_group_name_H-M   'P 1'
#
loop_
_entity.id
_entity.type
_entity.pdbx_description
1 polymer ?
#
loop_
_entity_poly.entity_id
_entity_poly.type
_entity_poly.pdbx_seq_one_letter_code
_entity_poly.pdbx_strand_id
1 'polypeptide(L)'
;GAAFDKVARDSSNDPSAAENGGDLGYFTGMQMGYPFETAAYNTKPGQISMPIRTKFGYHIIKVQDIRDAQGEVRVAHIMVKAGMDATDSARAAAKLKIDEIYAKLKAGDKFEDLVIKFSEDKGSAKNAGLLPPFGTGRMVPEFEKASFELKNDGDFSEPVKTSYGWHIIKRIERKTVPAFDQKKNELKTQIARDSRSEVSKNSMIARIKKEYGFTETPKNKEELVMKLDSNLVKGEWKAEMAKGMTKSVFKFAGKDFTQQDFA
;
A
#
# COMPACT_ATOMS: atom_id res chain seq x y z
N GLY A 1 -18.47 23.21 2.21
CA GLY A 1 -17.27 23.03 1.41
C GLY A 1 -17.49 22.03 0.29
N ALA A 2 -16.56 21.91 -0.66
CA ALA A 2 -16.65 20.93 -1.75
C ALA A 2 -16.53 19.48 -1.18
N ALA A 3 -17.15 18.53 -1.87
CA ALA A 3 -17.00 17.11 -1.53
C ALA A 3 -15.55 16.66 -1.78
N PHE A 4 -15.00 15.84 -0.89
CA PHE A 4 -13.58 15.44 -0.93
C PHE A 4 -13.24 14.65 -2.20
N ASP A 5 -14.10 13.71 -2.57
CA ASP A 5 -13.99 12.89 -3.78
C ASP A 5 -13.98 13.72 -5.05
N LYS A 6 -14.83 14.77 -5.11
CA LYS A 6 -14.82 15.73 -6.23
C LYS A 6 -13.50 16.46 -6.31
N VAL A 7 -12.99 17.00 -5.19
CA VAL A 7 -11.69 17.69 -5.17
C VAL A 7 -10.56 16.74 -5.56
N ALA A 8 -10.62 15.48 -5.10
CA ALA A 8 -9.63 14.48 -5.48
C ALA A 8 -9.63 14.22 -7.00
N ARG A 9 -10.80 14.07 -7.63
CA ARG A 9 -10.93 13.89 -9.08
C ARG A 9 -10.40 15.08 -9.87
N ASP A 10 -10.68 16.29 -9.39
CA ASP A 10 -10.38 17.53 -10.11
C ASP A 10 -8.92 17.99 -9.95
N SER A 11 -8.26 17.63 -8.83
CA SER A 11 -7.00 18.27 -8.43
C SER A 11 -5.88 17.32 -8.01
N SER A 12 -6.14 16.03 -7.81
CA SER A 12 -5.11 15.07 -7.44
C SER A 12 -4.19 14.75 -8.60
N ASN A 13 -2.89 14.63 -8.30
CA ASN A 13 -1.91 14.11 -9.25
C ASN A 13 -1.82 12.56 -9.24
N ASP A 14 -2.57 11.89 -8.37
CA ASP A 14 -2.71 10.44 -8.38
C ASP A 14 -3.61 10.03 -9.54
N PRO A 15 -3.11 9.28 -10.54
CA PRO A 15 -3.92 8.90 -11.70
C PRO A 15 -5.20 8.14 -11.35
N SER A 16 -5.18 7.36 -10.26
CA SER A 16 -6.35 6.58 -9.83
C SER A 16 -7.47 7.47 -9.27
N ALA A 17 -7.15 8.67 -8.80
CA ALA A 17 -8.15 9.57 -8.21
C ALA A 17 -9.22 10.03 -9.21
N ALA A 18 -8.91 10.09 -10.50
CA ALA A 18 -9.88 10.40 -11.55
C ALA A 18 -11.03 9.37 -11.59
N GLU A 19 -10.72 8.10 -11.35
CA GLU A 19 -11.70 7.00 -11.39
C GLU A 19 -12.35 6.77 -10.04
N ASN A 20 -11.56 6.65 -8.96
CA ASN A 20 -12.03 6.25 -7.64
C ASN A 20 -12.32 7.42 -6.68
N GLY A 21 -12.08 8.69 -7.09
CA GLY A 21 -12.28 9.86 -6.21
C GLY A 21 -11.29 9.91 -5.03
N GLY A 22 -10.13 9.22 -5.17
CA GLY A 22 -9.11 9.12 -4.14
C GLY A 22 -9.43 8.08 -3.07
N ASP A 23 -10.43 7.20 -3.28
CA ASP A 23 -10.75 6.12 -2.34
C ASP A 23 -9.73 4.98 -2.47
N LEU A 24 -8.97 4.78 -1.39
CA LEU A 24 -7.96 3.72 -1.27
C LEU A 24 -8.51 2.43 -0.63
N GLY A 25 -9.78 2.44 -0.22
CA GLY A 25 -10.35 1.37 0.56
C GLY A 25 -9.70 1.25 1.95
N TYR A 26 -9.94 0.12 2.61
CA TYR A 26 -9.28 -0.19 3.88
C TYR A 26 -7.85 -0.67 3.66
N PHE A 27 -6.98 -0.27 4.56
CA PHE A 27 -5.61 -0.78 4.62
C PHE A 27 -5.19 -1.02 6.08
N THR A 28 -4.20 -1.88 6.26
CA THR A 28 -3.62 -2.20 7.58
C THR A 28 -2.21 -1.65 7.71
N GLY A 29 -1.63 -1.78 8.88
CA GLY A 29 -0.25 -1.36 9.13
C GLY A 29 0.75 -1.96 8.14
N MET A 30 1.73 -1.18 7.72
CA MET A 30 2.82 -1.52 6.79
C MET A 30 2.40 -1.72 5.32
N GLN A 31 1.18 -1.37 4.96
CA GLN A 31 0.74 -1.34 3.56
C GLN A 31 1.00 0.02 2.90
N MET A 32 0.98 1.09 3.69
CA MET A 32 1.28 2.45 3.22
C MET A 32 2.63 2.93 3.75
N GLY A 33 3.20 3.95 3.10
CA GLY A 33 4.40 4.60 3.62
C GLY A 33 4.18 5.17 5.02
N TYR A 34 5.18 5.06 5.90
CA TYR A 34 5.03 5.38 7.32
C TYR A 34 4.43 6.77 7.64
N PRO A 35 4.83 7.87 6.98
CA PRO A 35 4.21 9.17 7.22
C PRO A 35 2.72 9.19 6.86
N PHE A 36 2.33 8.54 5.74
CA PHE A 36 0.95 8.44 5.30
C PHE A 36 0.12 7.62 6.28
N GLU A 37 0.60 6.45 6.64
CA GLU A 37 -0.03 5.56 7.61
C GLU A 37 -0.22 6.26 8.96
N THR A 38 0.83 6.91 9.49
CA THR A 38 0.77 7.65 10.75
C THR A 38 -0.31 8.73 10.72
N ALA A 39 -0.42 9.48 9.64
CA ALA A 39 -1.44 10.51 9.51
C ALA A 39 -2.85 9.92 9.44
N ALA A 40 -3.04 8.83 8.67
CA ALA A 40 -4.33 8.16 8.60
C ALA A 40 -4.77 7.61 9.96
N TYR A 41 -3.88 6.93 10.68
CA TYR A 41 -4.20 6.34 12.00
C TYR A 41 -4.43 7.39 13.10
N ASN A 42 -3.87 8.59 12.97
CA ASN A 42 -4.09 9.69 13.91
C ASN A 42 -5.26 10.61 13.53
N THR A 43 -5.88 10.40 12.38
CA THR A 43 -7.04 11.17 11.92
C THR A 43 -8.33 10.42 12.26
N LYS A 44 -9.28 11.07 12.93
CA LYS A 44 -10.56 10.44 13.31
C LYS A 44 -11.47 10.25 12.07
N PRO A 45 -12.36 9.25 12.09
CA PRO A 45 -13.37 9.09 11.04
C PRO A 45 -14.14 10.37 10.76
N GLY A 46 -14.36 10.66 9.50
CA GLY A 46 -15.01 11.88 9.01
C GLY A 46 -14.11 13.12 8.94
N GLN A 47 -12.91 13.08 9.53
CA GLN A 47 -11.97 14.21 9.55
C GLN A 47 -10.95 14.14 8.40
N ILE A 48 -10.34 15.29 8.15
CA ILE A 48 -9.29 15.50 7.16
C ILE A 48 -7.98 15.78 7.89
N SER A 49 -6.89 15.12 7.50
CA SER A 49 -5.54 15.35 8.05
C SER A 49 -4.99 16.72 7.68
N MET A 50 -3.98 17.18 8.41
CA MET A 50 -3.08 18.21 7.90
C MET A 50 -2.29 17.66 6.68
N PRO A 51 -1.81 18.53 5.78
CA PRO A 51 -0.95 18.09 4.69
C PRO A 51 0.29 17.36 5.21
N ILE A 52 0.59 16.20 4.65
CA ILE A 52 1.76 15.39 5.00
C ILE A 52 2.66 15.19 3.79
N ARG A 53 3.96 15.10 4.02
CA ARG A 53 4.96 14.86 2.98
C ARG A 53 5.40 13.40 2.99
N THR A 54 5.43 12.79 1.81
CA THR A 54 6.06 11.50 1.55
C THR A 54 7.08 11.63 0.41
N LYS A 55 7.74 10.53 0.05
CA LYS A 55 8.61 10.49 -1.14
C LYS A 55 7.86 10.73 -2.46
N PHE A 56 6.54 10.60 -2.48
CA PHE A 56 5.70 10.79 -3.66
C PHE A 56 5.14 12.22 -3.78
N GLY A 57 5.24 13.05 -2.73
CA GLY A 57 4.70 14.40 -2.71
C GLY A 57 3.94 14.70 -1.43
N TYR A 58 3.03 15.67 -1.51
CA TYR A 58 2.16 16.06 -0.40
C TYR A 58 0.79 15.38 -0.53
N HIS A 59 0.26 14.94 0.60
CA HIS A 59 -1.03 14.26 0.69
C HIS A 59 -1.92 14.93 1.71
N ILE A 60 -3.22 14.94 1.41
CA ILE A 60 -4.29 15.26 2.35
C ILE A 60 -5.17 14.01 2.43
N ILE A 61 -5.44 13.53 3.63
CA ILE A 61 -6.14 12.27 3.86
C ILE A 61 -7.46 12.57 4.57
N LYS A 62 -8.56 12.02 4.04
CA LYS A 62 -9.84 11.95 4.75
C LYS A 62 -10.05 10.51 5.19
N VAL A 63 -10.14 10.28 6.49
CA VAL A 63 -10.50 8.97 7.04
C VAL A 63 -12.01 8.82 6.98
N GLN A 64 -12.49 7.82 6.27
CA GLN A 64 -13.94 7.59 6.12
C GLN A 64 -14.47 6.72 7.25
N ASP A 65 -13.76 5.61 7.54
CA ASP A 65 -14.17 4.63 8.54
C ASP A 65 -12.96 3.90 9.14
N ILE A 66 -13.17 3.26 10.29
CA ILE A 66 -12.18 2.42 10.98
C ILE A 66 -12.87 1.12 11.38
N ARG A 67 -12.25 -0.01 11.08
CA ARG A 67 -12.71 -1.34 11.50
C ARG A 67 -11.53 -2.18 12.02
N ASP A 68 -11.83 -3.21 12.76
CA ASP A 68 -10.84 -4.20 13.17
C ASP A 68 -10.29 -4.95 11.96
N ALA A 69 -9.01 -5.32 12.04
CA ALA A 69 -8.36 -6.11 11.01
C ALA A 69 -9.01 -7.51 10.93
N GLN A 70 -9.38 -7.93 9.71
CA GLN A 70 -10.16 -9.15 9.47
C GLN A 70 -9.32 -10.43 9.38
N GLY A 71 -7.98 -10.30 9.44
CA GLY A 71 -7.06 -11.40 9.21
C GLY A 71 -6.90 -11.74 7.73
N GLU A 72 -6.79 -13.03 7.42
CA GLU A 72 -6.64 -13.53 6.04
C GLU A 72 -7.75 -14.52 5.72
N VAL A 73 -8.19 -14.54 4.47
CA VAL A 73 -9.13 -15.50 3.94
C VAL A 73 -8.53 -16.19 2.71
N ARG A 74 -8.78 -17.49 2.59
CA ARG A 74 -8.49 -18.29 1.41
C ARG A 74 -9.81 -18.68 0.78
N VAL A 75 -9.97 -18.41 -0.52
CA VAL A 75 -11.20 -18.69 -1.25
C VAL A 75 -10.92 -19.43 -2.54
N ALA A 76 -11.94 -20.08 -3.06
CA ALA A 76 -12.04 -20.47 -4.47
C ALA A 76 -13.12 -19.64 -5.14
N HIS A 77 -13.04 -19.41 -6.45
CA HIS A 77 -14.08 -18.68 -7.16
C HIS A 77 -14.42 -19.25 -8.53
N ILE A 78 -15.64 -18.99 -8.96
CA ILE A 78 -16.09 -19.13 -10.35
C ILE A 78 -16.20 -17.71 -10.91
N MET A 79 -15.62 -17.44 -12.07
CA MET A 79 -15.72 -16.12 -12.72
C MET A 79 -16.33 -16.25 -14.11
N VAL A 80 -17.26 -15.36 -14.43
CA VAL A 80 -17.75 -15.10 -15.78
C VAL A 80 -17.34 -13.69 -16.17
N LYS A 81 -16.52 -13.57 -17.21
CA LYS A 81 -15.93 -12.29 -17.63
C LYS A 81 -16.98 -11.34 -18.18
N ALA A 82 -16.95 -10.11 -17.71
CA ALA A 82 -17.67 -8.97 -18.26
C ALA A 82 -16.97 -7.70 -17.80
N GLY A 83 -15.80 -7.39 -18.38
CA GLY A 83 -14.96 -6.25 -18.02
C GLY A 83 -15.63 -4.90 -18.27
N MET A 84 -14.93 -3.82 -17.93
CA MET A 84 -15.45 -2.46 -18.08
C MET A 84 -15.71 -2.05 -19.54
N ASP A 85 -15.02 -2.66 -20.49
CA ASP A 85 -15.13 -2.49 -21.93
C ASP A 85 -16.21 -3.39 -22.58
N ALA A 86 -16.85 -4.29 -21.81
CA ALA A 86 -17.89 -5.16 -22.31
C ALA A 86 -19.16 -4.38 -22.70
N THR A 87 -19.80 -4.80 -23.77
CA THR A 87 -21.11 -4.25 -24.16
C THR A 87 -22.19 -4.59 -23.13
N ASP A 88 -23.29 -3.83 -23.12
CA ASP A 88 -24.41 -4.10 -22.20
C ASP A 88 -25.02 -5.49 -22.45
N SER A 89 -25.09 -5.92 -23.70
CA SER A 89 -25.53 -7.27 -24.05
C SER A 89 -24.59 -8.34 -23.47
N ALA A 90 -23.27 -8.16 -23.56
CA ALA A 90 -22.32 -9.09 -23.00
C ALA A 90 -22.38 -9.12 -21.46
N ARG A 91 -22.60 -7.97 -20.83
CA ARG A 91 -22.80 -7.87 -19.36
C ARG A 91 -24.05 -8.60 -18.90
N ALA A 92 -25.18 -8.45 -19.68
CA ALA A 92 -26.43 -9.15 -19.40
C ALA A 92 -26.29 -10.67 -19.59
N ALA A 93 -25.62 -11.11 -20.65
CA ALA A 93 -25.34 -12.53 -20.87
C ALA A 93 -24.47 -13.14 -19.76
N ALA A 94 -23.44 -12.41 -19.32
CA ALA A 94 -22.61 -12.85 -18.22
C ALA A 94 -23.37 -12.96 -16.89
N LYS A 95 -24.29 -12.03 -16.63
CA LYS A 95 -25.17 -12.10 -15.46
C LYS A 95 -26.09 -13.34 -15.52
N LEU A 96 -26.73 -13.59 -16.62
CA LEU A 96 -27.55 -14.79 -16.78
C LEU A 96 -26.75 -16.07 -16.57
N LYS A 97 -25.55 -16.15 -17.16
CA LYS A 97 -24.67 -17.32 -17.02
C LYS A 97 -24.25 -17.56 -15.57
N ILE A 98 -23.87 -16.51 -14.81
CA ILE A 98 -23.48 -16.68 -13.43
C ILE A 98 -24.67 -17.06 -12.54
N ASP A 99 -25.88 -16.56 -12.84
CA ASP A 99 -27.09 -16.92 -12.12
C ASP A 99 -27.49 -18.39 -12.36
N GLU A 100 -27.34 -18.90 -13.59
CA GLU A 100 -27.51 -20.32 -13.88
C GLU A 100 -26.52 -21.20 -13.09
N ILE A 101 -25.26 -20.78 -12.99
CA ILE A 101 -24.24 -21.49 -12.19
C ILE A 101 -24.61 -21.46 -10.71
N TYR A 102 -25.06 -20.32 -10.21
CA TYR A 102 -25.51 -20.17 -8.83
C TYR A 102 -26.71 -21.08 -8.53
N ALA A 103 -27.69 -21.17 -9.44
CA ALA A 103 -28.82 -22.06 -9.30
C ALA A 103 -28.40 -23.55 -9.23
N LYS A 104 -27.40 -23.97 -10.01
CA LYS A 104 -26.81 -25.31 -9.95
C LYS A 104 -26.16 -25.59 -8.61
N LEU A 105 -25.38 -24.63 -8.06
CA LEU A 105 -24.82 -24.74 -6.71
C LEU A 105 -25.91 -24.89 -5.65
N LYS A 106 -26.98 -24.11 -5.75
CA LYS A 106 -28.14 -24.22 -4.84
C LYS A 106 -28.87 -25.57 -4.96
N ALA A 107 -28.82 -26.18 -6.14
CA ALA A 107 -29.36 -27.52 -6.39
C ALA A 107 -28.46 -28.67 -5.90
N GLY A 108 -27.23 -28.34 -5.42
CA GLY A 108 -26.32 -29.32 -4.84
C GLY A 108 -25.17 -29.77 -5.77
N ASP A 109 -25.02 -29.17 -6.93
CA ASP A 109 -23.86 -29.44 -7.80
C ASP A 109 -22.57 -29.07 -7.07
N LYS A 110 -21.49 -29.84 -7.30
CA LYS A 110 -20.21 -29.57 -6.67
C LYS A 110 -19.54 -28.31 -7.23
N PHE A 111 -19.07 -27.47 -6.34
CA PHE A 111 -18.43 -26.20 -6.70
C PHE A 111 -17.24 -26.40 -7.65
N GLU A 112 -16.41 -27.39 -7.35
CA GLU A 112 -15.17 -27.70 -8.07
C GLU A 112 -15.47 -28.13 -9.52
N ASP A 113 -16.54 -28.90 -9.74
CA ASP A 113 -16.96 -29.36 -11.06
C ASP A 113 -17.48 -28.19 -11.92
N LEU A 114 -18.22 -27.27 -11.26
CA LEU A 114 -18.71 -26.05 -11.93
C LEU A 114 -17.58 -25.07 -12.25
N VAL A 115 -16.55 -24.97 -11.39
CA VAL A 115 -15.33 -24.19 -11.70
C VAL A 115 -14.69 -24.68 -12.99
N ILE A 116 -14.40 -25.98 -13.07
CA ILE A 116 -13.73 -26.59 -14.25
C ILE A 116 -14.55 -26.38 -15.51
N LYS A 117 -15.88 -26.49 -15.40
CA LYS A 117 -16.80 -26.44 -16.55
C LYS A 117 -17.08 -25.02 -17.02
N PHE A 118 -17.19 -24.05 -16.11
CA PHE A 118 -17.78 -22.74 -16.41
C PHE A 118 -16.89 -21.54 -16.10
N SER A 119 -15.86 -21.69 -15.22
CA SER A 119 -15.04 -20.55 -14.86
C SER A 119 -14.16 -20.07 -16.02
N GLU A 120 -14.20 -18.77 -16.26
CA GLU A 120 -13.41 -18.09 -17.28
C GLU A 120 -12.12 -17.49 -16.73
N ASP A 121 -11.86 -17.65 -15.41
CA ASP A 121 -10.54 -17.38 -14.85
C ASP A 121 -9.59 -18.56 -15.11
N LYS A 122 -8.86 -18.50 -16.22
CA LYS A 122 -7.92 -19.55 -16.62
C LYS A 122 -6.76 -19.73 -15.63
N GLY A 123 -6.48 -18.71 -14.81
CA GLY A 123 -5.40 -18.75 -13.82
C GLY A 123 -5.71 -19.71 -12.67
N SER A 124 -6.94 -19.68 -12.15
CA SER A 124 -7.36 -20.50 -11.01
C SER A 124 -8.20 -21.72 -11.37
N ALA A 125 -8.87 -21.72 -12.54
CA ALA A 125 -9.80 -22.80 -12.95
C ALA A 125 -9.16 -24.20 -12.89
N LYS A 126 -7.90 -24.33 -13.29
CA LYS A 126 -7.16 -25.60 -13.26
C LYS A 126 -6.89 -26.10 -11.83
N ASN A 127 -6.98 -25.22 -10.85
CA ASN A 127 -6.82 -25.51 -9.43
C ASN A 127 -8.16 -25.33 -8.69
N ALA A 128 -9.24 -25.81 -9.28
CA ALA A 128 -10.60 -25.72 -8.72
C ALA A 128 -11.01 -24.30 -8.26
N GLY A 129 -10.50 -23.26 -8.94
CA GLY A 129 -10.78 -21.87 -8.66
C GLY A 129 -10.05 -21.30 -7.43
N LEU A 130 -9.11 -22.07 -6.83
CA LEU A 130 -8.42 -21.69 -5.62
C LEU A 130 -7.48 -20.50 -5.82
N LEU A 131 -7.60 -19.50 -4.97
CA LEU A 131 -6.72 -18.32 -4.91
C LEU A 131 -5.74 -18.42 -3.74
N PRO A 132 -4.59 -17.75 -3.82
CA PRO A 132 -3.72 -17.54 -2.66
C PRO A 132 -4.48 -16.86 -1.52
N PRO A 133 -4.12 -17.13 -0.24
CA PRO A 133 -4.69 -16.39 0.89
C PRO A 133 -4.44 -14.89 0.73
N PHE A 134 -5.42 -14.09 1.12
CA PHE A 134 -5.32 -12.63 1.06
C PHE A 134 -5.97 -11.96 2.28
N GLY A 135 -5.43 -10.82 2.65
CA GLY A 135 -5.98 -9.91 3.66
C GLY A 135 -6.50 -8.64 3.04
N THR A 136 -6.81 -7.67 3.89
CA THR A 136 -7.36 -6.36 3.52
C THR A 136 -6.49 -5.62 2.49
N GLY A 137 -7.14 -5.06 1.46
CA GLY A 137 -6.51 -4.25 0.40
C GLY A 137 -5.74 -5.06 -0.65
N ARG A 138 -5.99 -6.37 -0.77
CA ARG A 138 -5.32 -7.24 -1.74
C ARG A 138 -6.19 -7.62 -2.93
N MET A 139 -7.50 -7.49 -2.80
CA MET A 139 -8.47 -7.76 -3.86
C MET A 139 -9.31 -6.51 -4.11
N VAL A 140 -10.05 -6.49 -5.22
CA VAL A 140 -11.02 -5.40 -5.45
C VAL A 140 -12.07 -5.39 -4.34
N PRO A 141 -12.55 -4.22 -3.92
CA PRO A 141 -13.34 -4.06 -2.71
C PRO A 141 -14.56 -4.98 -2.62
N GLU A 142 -15.28 -5.15 -3.72
CA GLU A 142 -16.51 -5.97 -3.77
C GLU A 142 -16.21 -7.45 -3.56
N PHE A 143 -15.10 -7.94 -4.15
CA PHE A 143 -14.66 -9.31 -4.00
C PHE A 143 -14.16 -9.57 -2.57
N GLU A 144 -13.35 -8.66 -2.05
CA GLU A 144 -12.84 -8.73 -0.67
C GLU A 144 -13.99 -8.77 0.32
N LYS A 145 -14.92 -7.80 0.22
CA LYS A 145 -16.08 -7.71 1.10
C LYS A 145 -16.86 -9.02 1.11
N ALA A 146 -17.26 -9.52 -0.05
CA ALA A 146 -18.03 -10.75 -0.16
C ALA A 146 -17.26 -11.97 0.42
N SER A 147 -15.94 -12.03 0.24
CA SER A 147 -15.10 -13.11 0.80
C SER A 147 -15.09 -13.12 2.31
N PHE A 148 -14.99 -11.95 2.95
CA PHE A 148 -14.97 -11.82 4.41
C PHE A 148 -16.36 -11.92 5.08
N GLU A 149 -17.45 -11.68 4.34
CA GLU A 149 -18.84 -11.82 4.82
C GLU A 149 -19.30 -13.28 4.93
N LEU A 150 -18.64 -14.22 4.25
CA LEU A 150 -18.93 -15.64 4.38
C LEU A 150 -18.62 -16.12 5.82
N LYS A 151 -19.58 -16.79 6.44
CA LYS A 151 -19.54 -17.12 7.89
C LYS A 151 -18.75 -18.40 8.19
N ASN A 152 -18.89 -19.42 7.34
CA ASN A 152 -18.28 -20.74 7.57
C ASN A 152 -17.42 -21.15 6.38
N ASP A 153 -16.43 -22.04 6.64
CA ASP A 153 -15.68 -22.68 5.56
C ASP A 153 -16.62 -23.62 4.80
N GLY A 154 -16.57 -23.52 3.47
CA GLY A 154 -17.52 -24.20 2.58
C GLY A 154 -18.69 -23.33 2.12
N ASP A 155 -19.03 -22.25 2.82
CA ASP A 155 -20.07 -21.32 2.35
C ASP A 155 -19.65 -20.66 1.03
N PHE A 156 -20.64 -20.36 0.18
CA PHE A 156 -20.42 -19.62 -1.06
C PHE A 156 -21.33 -18.38 -1.16
N SER A 157 -20.84 -17.35 -1.83
CA SER A 157 -21.54 -16.08 -1.99
C SER A 157 -22.65 -16.18 -3.05
N GLU A 158 -23.56 -15.23 -3.00
CA GLU A 158 -24.35 -14.86 -4.18
C GLU A 158 -23.41 -14.33 -5.28
N PRO A 159 -23.90 -14.18 -6.53
CA PRO A 159 -23.15 -13.56 -7.61
C PRO A 159 -22.69 -12.13 -7.27
N VAL A 160 -21.38 -11.90 -7.22
CA VAL A 160 -20.74 -10.64 -6.91
C VAL A 160 -20.23 -9.99 -8.19
N LYS A 161 -20.59 -8.73 -8.45
CA LYS A 161 -20.10 -7.96 -9.58
C LYS A 161 -18.80 -7.23 -9.22
N THR A 162 -17.83 -7.30 -10.10
CA THR A 162 -16.57 -6.53 -10.02
C THR A 162 -16.26 -5.89 -11.37
N SER A 163 -15.17 -5.14 -11.46
CA SER A 163 -14.66 -4.60 -12.74
C SER A 163 -14.21 -5.69 -13.73
N TYR A 164 -13.99 -6.93 -13.29
CA TYR A 164 -13.60 -8.06 -14.14
C TYR A 164 -14.79 -8.87 -14.66
N GLY A 165 -15.94 -8.77 -14.02
CA GLY A 165 -17.14 -9.54 -14.34
C GLY A 165 -17.89 -9.99 -13.09
N TRP A 166 -18.51 -11.16 -13.19
CA TRP A 166 -19.32 -11.76 -12.13
C TRP A 166 -18.58 -12.93 -11.49
N HIS A 167 -18.68 -13.03 -10.17
CA HIS A 167 -18.00 -14.05 -9.37
C HIS A 167 -18.98 -14.74 -8.43
N ILE A 168 -18.78 -16.05 -8.19
CA ILE A 168 -19.29 -16.76 -7.02
C ILE A 168 -18.06 -17.20 -6.22
N ILE A 169 -18.02 -16.84 -4.96
CA ILE A 169 -16.85 -17.01 -4.08
C ILE A 169 -17.16 -18.05 -3.03
N LYS A 170 -16.34 -19.09 -2.89
CA LYS A 170 -16.44 -20.11 -1.85
C LYS A 170 -15.32 -19.94 -0.84
N ARG A 171 -15.65 -19.79 0.45
CA ARG A 171 -14.63 -19.74 1.50
C ARG A 171 -14.03 -21.12 1.75
N ILE A 172 -12.72 -21.20 1.73
CA ILE A 172 -11.96 -22.44 2.03
C ILE A 172 -11.42 -22.41 3.45
N GLU A 173 -10.85 -21.28 3.87
CA GLU A 173 -10.25 -21.12 5.19
C GLU A 173 -10.25 -19.63 5.58
N ARG A 174 -10.45 -19.34 6.85
CA ARG A 174 -10.23 -18.02 7.41
C ARG A 174 -9.30 -18.09 8.61
N LYS A 175 -8.28 -17.23 8.61
CA LYS A 175 -7.34 -17.05 9.72
C LYS A 175 -7.55 -15.68 10.34
N THR A 176 -7.74 -15.63 11.64
CA THR A 176 -7.77 -14.38 12.40
C THR A 176 -6.38 -13.74 12.43
N VAL A 177 -6.32 -12.47 12.83
CA VAL A 177 -5.03 -11.80 13.06
C VAL A 177 -4.26 -12.59 14.13
N PRO A 178 -3.04 -13.07 13.85
CA PRO A 178 -2.24 -13.77 14.83
C PRO A 178 -1.87 -12.88 16.01
N ALA A 179 -1.68 -13.48 17.19
CA ALA A 179 -1.18 -12.77 18.36
C ALA A 179 0.20 -12.13 18.07
N PHE A 180 0.51 -11.02 18.77
CA PHE A 180 1.74 -10.26 18.57
C PHE A 180 2.99 -11.13 18.65
N ASP A 181 3.08 -12.05 19.61
CA ASP A 181 4.27 -12.90 19.79
C ASP A 181 4.53 -13.81 18.57
N GLN A 182 3.47 -14.25 17.88
CA GLN A 182 3.57 -15.05 16.66
C GLN A 182 4.07 -14.20 15.47
N LYS A 183 3.66 -12.93 15.41
CA LYS A 183 4.07 -11.99 14.33
C LYS A 183 5.33 -11.19 14.63
N LYS A 184 5.84 -11.21 15.84
CA LYS A 184 6.94 -10.37 16.29
C LYS A 184 8.17 -10.40 15.37
N ASN A 185 8.60 -11.59 14.96
CA ASN A 185 9.79 -11.74 14.11
C ASN A 185 9.54 -11.25 12.68
N GLU A 186 8.36 -11.50 12.14
CA GLU A 186 7.94 -11.00 10.83
C GLU A 186 7.89 -9.46 10.85
N LEU A 187 7.20 -8.88 11.83
CA LEU A 187 7.11 -7.43 12.01
C LEU A 187 8.49 -6.77 12.18
N LYS A 188 9.39 -7.41 12.94
CA LYS A 188 10.77 -6.92 13.11
C LYS A 188 11.51 -6.86 11.78
N THR A 189 11.35 -7.86 10.93
CA THR A 189 11.95 -7.89 9.59
C THR A 189 11.32 -6.85 8.67
N GLN A 190 10.00 -6.67 8.73
CA GLN A 190 9.30 -5.66 7.94
C GLN A 190 9.73 -4.24 8.36
N ILE A 191 9.78 -3.95 9.67
CA ILE A 191 10.23 -2.65 10.21
C ILE A 191 11.66 -2.33 9.78
N ALA A 192 12.56 -3.31 9.78
CA ALA A 192 13.95 -3.09 9.37
C ALA A 192 14.09 -2.63 7.90
N ARG A 193 13.11 -2.95 7.05
CA ARG A 193 13.06 -2.56 5.63
C ARG A 193 12.15 -1.35 5.36
N ASP A 194 11.41 -0.92 6.35
CA ASP A 194 10.48 0.21 6.26
C ASP A 194 11.16 1.52 6.67
N SER A 195 10.62 2.65 6.22
CA SER A 195 11.11 3.98 6.61
C SER A 195 11.03 4.27 8.11
N ARG A 196 10.29 3.47 8.90
CA ARG A 196 10.31 3.50 10.37
C ARG A 196 11.68 3.26 10.95
N SER A 197 12.53 2.46 10.30
CA SER A 197 13.90 2.20 10.72
C SER A 197 14.72 3.50 10.77
N GLU A 198 14.44 4.47 9.91
CA GLU A 198 15.10 5.77 9.89
C GLU A 198 14.84 6.59 11.16
N VAL A 199 13.68 6.41 11.81
CA VAL A 199 13.37 7.08 13.08
C VAL A 199 14.39 6.69 14.16
N SER A 200 14.67 5.40 14.31
CA SER A 200 15.67 4.90 15.28
C SER A 200 17.09 5.35 14.91
N LYS A 201 17.44 5.29 13.64
CA LYS A 201 18.72 5.77 13.12
C LYS A 201 18.92 7.26 13.37
N ASN A 202 17.92 8.08 13.02
CA ASN A 202 18.00 9.52 13.26
C ASN A 202 18.06 9.88 14.75
N SER A 203 17.31 9.16 15.59
CA SER A 203 17.38 9.33 17.05
C SER A 203 18.77 8.98 17.60
N MET A 204 19.38 7.90 17.11
CA MET A 204 20.75 7.52 17.46
C MET A 204 21.76 8.58 17.01
N ILE A 205 21.66 9.05 15.76
CA ILE A 205 22.51 10.12 15.22
C ILE A 205 22.37 11.40 16.05
N ALA A 206 21.14 11.80 16.39
CA ALA A 206 20.88 12.98 17.20
C ALA A 206 21.53 12.85 18.59
N ARG A 207 21.44 11.66 19.21
CA ARG A 207 22.10 11.38 20.48
C ARG A 207 23.63 11.48 20.37
N ILE A 208 24.23 10.87 19.35
CA ILE A 208 25.67 10.92 19.09
C ILE A 208 26.11 12.37 18.84
N LYS A 209 25.40 13.11 18.01
CA LYS A 209 25.69 14.53 17.76
C LYS A 209 25.70 15.34 19.05
N LYS A 210 24.75 15.12 19.95
CA LYS A 210 24.68 15.80 21.24
C LYS A 210 25.84 15.39 22.18
N GLU A 211 26.10 14.10 22.27
CA GLU A 211 27.11 13.52 23.16
C GLU A 211 28.51 13.99 22.78
N TYR A 212 28.81 14.07 21.49
CA TYR A 212 30.11 14.45 20.96
C TYR A 212 30.21 15.94 20.57
N GLY A 213 29.27 16.76 20.98
CA GLY A 213 29.30 18.21 20.78
C GLY A 213 29.34 18.62 19.31
N PHE A 214 28.53 17.97 18.47
CA PHE A 214 28.43 18.31 17.04
C PHE A 214 27.89 19.74 16.89
N THR A 215 28.60 20.57 16.14
CA THR A 215 28.17 21.89 15.72
C THR A 215 28.42 22.06 14.21
N GLU A 216 27.49 22.64 13.50
CA GLU A 216 27.58 22.86 12.06
C GLU A 216 27.69 24.36 11.75
N THR A 217 28.48 24.70 10.73
CA THR A 217 28.56 26.07 10.19
C THR A 217 27.94 26.10 8.80
N PRO A 218 26.60 26.32 8.69
CA PRO A 218 25.87 26.20 7.43
C PRO A 218 26.45 27.05 6.31
N LYS A 219 26.87 28.27 6.59
CA LYS A 219 27.46 29.20 5.61
C LYS A 219 28.69 28.60 4.90
N ASN A 220 29.57 27.94 5.66
CA ASN A 220 30.78 27.34 5.09
C ASN A 220 30.45 26.09 4.27
N LYS A 221 29.41 25.36 4.66
CA LYS A 221 28.88 24.24 3.89
C LYS A 221 28.27 24.73 2.55
N GLU A 222 27.50 25.80 2.57
CA GLU A 222 26.92 26.40 1.38
C GLU A 222 28.00 26.86 0.38
N GLU A 223 29.10 27.46 0.87
CA GLU A 223 30.23 27.83 0.02
C GLU A 223 30.83 26.62 -0.71
N LEU A 224 30.92 25.47 -0.07
CA LEU A 224 31.35 24.21 -0.70
C LEU A 224 30.32 23.75 -1.71
N VAL A 225 29.03 23.73 -1.34
CA VAL A 225 27.95 23.31 -2.22
C VAL A 225 27.91 24.12 -3.53
N MET A 226 28.22 25.42 -3.46
CA MET A 226 28.31 26.26 -4.66
C MET A 226 29.47 25.90 -5.60
N LYS A 227 30.44 25.09 -5.15
CA LYS A 227 31.52 24.58 -6.00
C LYS A 227 31.20 23.25 -6.65
N LEU A 228 30.12 22.57 -6.18
CA LEU A 228 29.68 21.33 -6.75
C LEU A 228 29.02 21.57 -8.10
N ASP A 229 29.29 20.71 -9.05
CA ASP A 229 28.74 20.75 -10.40
C ASP A 229 27.99 19.44 -10.75
N SER A 230 27.51 19.32 -11.96
CA SER A 230 26.80 18.14 -12.44
C SER A 230 27.63 16.83 -12.39
N ASN A 231 28.96 16.92 -12.26
CA ASN A 231 29.83 15.74 -12.15
C ASN A 231 29.63 15.02 -10.81
N LEU A 232 29.18 15.72 -9.76
CA LEU A 232 28.83 15.06 -8.51
C LEU A 232 27.71 14.00 -8.70
N VAL A 233 26.68 14.31 -9.45
CA VAL A 233 25.56 13.39 -9.72
C VAL A 233 26.00 12.21 -10.58
N LYS A 234 27.04 12.41 -11.42
CA LYS A 234 27.64 11.37 -12.26
C LYS A 234 28.67 10.52 -11.52
N GLY A 235 29.04 10.89 -10.28
CA GLY A 235 30.14 10.25 -9.54
C GLY A 235 31.53 10.59 -10.08
N GLU A 236 31.66 11.65 -10.87
CA GLU A 236 32.91 12.10 -11.52
C GLU A 236 33.51 13.33 -10.84
N TRP A 237 32.86 13.86 -9.79
CA TRP A 237 33.37 15.02 -9.06
C TRP A 237 34.65 14.66 -8.30
N LYS A 238 35.64 15.56 -8.36
CA LYS A 238 36.95 15.32 -7.75
C LYS A 238 37.15 16.21 -6.53
N ALA A 239 37.54 15.60 -5.39
CA ALA A 239 37.79 16.31 -4.13
C ALA A 239 38.88 17.40 -4.25
N GLU A 240 39.77 17.32 -5.26
CA GLU A 240 40.75 18.35 -5.55
C GLU A 240 40.12 19.70 -5.87
N MET A 241 38.88 19.74 -6.31
CA MET A 241 38.10 20.96 -6.54
C MET A 241 37.88 21.77 -5.24
N ALA A 242 37.93 21.12 -4.09
CA ALA A 242 37.87 21.74 -2.77
C ALA A 242 39.23 22.04 -2.16
N LYS A 243 40.34 21.80 -2.90
CA LYS A 243 41.68 22.05 -2.40
C LYS A 243 41.86 23.50 -1.97
N GLY A 244 42.39 23.70 -0.75
CA GLY A 244 42.57 25.01 -0.15
C GLY A 244 41.30 25.61 0.51
N MET A 245 40.18 24.93 0.51
CA MET A 245 38.98 25.33 1.23
C MET A 245 39.08 24.90 2.72
N THR A 246 39.67 25.75 3.55
CA THR A 246 40.06 25.43 4.93
C THR A 246 39.07 25.83 5.99
N LYS A 247 37.91 26.39 5.62
CA LYS A 247 36.90 26.81 6.59
C LYS A 247 36.19 25.59 7.19
N SER A 248 36.01 25.59 8.53
CA SER A 248 35.32 24.51 9.24
C SER A 248 33.85 24.43 8.81
N VAL A 249 33.41 23.27 8.37
CA VAL A 249 32.01 22.95 8.02
C VAL A 249 31.27 22.47 9.25
N PHE A 250 31.90 21.64 10.03
CA PHE A 250 31.37 21.16 11.31
C PHE A 250 32.49 20.80 12.28
N LYS A 251 32.12 20.77 13.54
CA LYS A 251 32.96 20.28 14.65
C LYS A 251 32.34 19.03 15.26
N PHE A 252 33.12 18.00 15.52
CA PHE A 252 32.69 16.75 16.11
C PHE A 252 33.78 16.18 17.01
N ALA A 253 33.44 15.78 18.23
CA ALA A 253 34.39 15.25 19.23
C ALA A 253 35.61 16.16 19.45
N GLY A 254 35.42 17.48 19.45
CA GLY A 254 36.47 18.46 19.60
C GLY A 254 37.37 18.71 18.39
N LYS A 255 37.17 17.99 17.28
CA LYS A 255 37.89 18.20 16.02
C LYS A 255 37.07 19.05 15.05
N ASP A 256 37.71 19.97 14.35
CA ASP A 256 37.16 20.70 13.22
C ASP A 256 37.36 19.90 11.95
N PHE A 257 36.27 19.86 11.12
CA PHE A 257 36.29 19.28 9.81
C PHE A 257 36.07 20.40 8.80
N THR A 258 37.06 20.60 7.93
CA THR A 258 37.06 21.66 6.93
C THR A 258 36.23 21.29 5.72
N GLN A 259 36.00 22.28 4.86
CA GLN A 259 35.35 22.06 3.56
C GLN A 259 36.10 21.02 2.72
N GLN A 260 37.44 21.03 2.77
CA GLN A 260 38.27 20.06 2.06
C GLN A 260 38.19 18.66 2.65
N ASP A 261 38.07 18.53 4.01
CA ASP A 261 37.91 17.23 4.66
C ASP A 261 36.53 16.62 4.37
N PHE A 262 35.53 17.45 4.08
CA PHE A 262 34.16 17.02 3.81
C PHE A 262 33.94 16.66 2.33
N ALA A 263 34.73 17.20 1.42
CA ALA A 263 34.66 16.99 -0.01
C ALA A 263 35.23 15.65 -0.45
#